data_5a39bfcbf5d8e9cc5c6bc109ed2bd029
#
_entry.id   5a39bfcbf5d8e9cc5c6bc109ed2bd029
#
_cell.length_a   1.000
_cell.length_b   1.000
_cell.length_c   1.000
_cell.angle_alpha   90.00
_cell.angle_beta   90.00
_cell.angle_gamma   90.00
#
_symmetry.space_group_name_H-M   'P 1'
#
loop_
_entity.id
_entity.type
_entity.pdbx_description
1 polymer ?
#
loop_
_entity_poly.entity_id
_entity_poly.type
_entity_poly.pdbx_seq_one_letter_code
_entity_poly.pdbx_strand_id
1 'polypeptide(L)'
;MCAIQASRAARTIRPFFRAHRGTHMKIDRRFTTANKSPYDAIEFRKAVSEIRNPNGSIVFKLDDIDVPSAWSQVASDVLAQKYFRKAGVPAVLKKVKEKGIPSFLWRSVPDEKALKKLPEDEQFGGETAATQVFDRLAGAWAYWGWKGGYFTKEADAQAYYDEMRYMLATQMAAPNSPQWFNTGLHWAYGID
;
A
#
# COMPACT_ATOMS: atom_id res chain seq x y z
N MET A 1 -35.54 52.40 -0.99
CA MET A 1 -34.24 51.70 -1.07
C MET A 1 -34.02 50.96 0.22
N CYS A 2 -34.24 49.67 0.22
CA CYS A 2 -34.11 48.83 1.41
C CYS A 2 -32.98 47.82 1.10
N ALA A 3 -31.82 47.95 1.77
CA ALA A 3 -30.67 47.09 1.59
C ALA A 3 -30.83 45.83 2.45
N ILE A 4 -30.94 44.67 1.81
CA ILE A 4 -30.96 43.38 2.48
C ILE A 4 -29.50 42.95 2.70
N GLN A 5 -29.01 42.98 3.94
CA GLN A 5 -27.77 42.40 4.35
C GLN A 5 -27.94 40.89 4.51
N ALA A 6 -27.33 40.12 3.62
CA ALA A 6 -27.25 38.68 3.72
C ALA A 6 -26.07 38.30 4.64
N SER A 7 -26.37 37.91 5.86
CA SER A 7 -25.43 37.31 6.80
C SER A 7 -25.05 35.90 6.33
N ARG A 8 -23.83 35.73 5.82
CA ARG A 8 -23.22 34.39 5.56
C ARG A 8 -22.72 33.84 6.90
N ALA A 9 -23.53 33.05 7.56
CA ALA A 9 -23.05 32.21 8.65
C ALA A 9 -22.14 31.10 8.09
N ALA A 10 -20.82 31.21 8.34
CA ALA A 10 -19.87 30.15 8.05
C ALA A 10 -20.22 28.92 8.92
N ARG A 11 -20.76 27.88 8.29
CA ARG A 11 -20.91 26.58 8.96
C ARG A 11 -19.53 26.01 9.18
N THR A 12 -19.04 26.09 10.40
CA THR A 12 -17.85 25.38 10.86
C THR A 12 -18.18 23.87 10.81
N ILE A 13 -17.66 23.16 9.82
CA ILE A 13 -17.72 21.69 9.78
C ILE A 13 -16.85 21.22 10.94
N ARG A 14 -17.47 20.84 12.04
CA ARG A 14 -16.76 20.17 13.13
C ARG A 14 -16.29 18.82 12.61
N PRO A 15 -14.99 18.45 12.79
CA PRO A 15 -14.53 17.15 12.41
C PRO A 15 -15.31 16.07 13.19
N PHE A 16 -15.90 15.14 12.46
CA PHE A 16 -16.79 14.08 13.00
C PHE A 16 -16.02 12.98 13.76
N PHE A 17 -14.75 13.22 14.07
CA PHE A 17 -13.94 12.34 14.91
C PHE A 17 -14.14 12.69 16.39
N ARG A 18 -15.26 12.24 16.95
CA ARG A 18 -15.37 12.07 18.38
C ARG A 18 -14.41 10.94 18.74
N ALA A 19 -13.29 11.26 19.39
CA ALA A 19 -12.41 10.25 19.95
C ALA A 19 -13.26 9.34 20.85
N HIS A 20 -13.61 8.16 20.35
CA HIS A 20 -14.11 7.13 21.19
C HIS A 20 -12.99 6.82 22.18
N ARG A 21 -13.24 6.97 23.47
CA ARG A 21 -12.44 6.35 24.51
C ARG A 21 -12.71 4.85 24.43
N GLY A 22 -12.32 4.24 23.31
CA GLY A 22 -12.38 2.83 23.05
C GLY A 22 -11.07 2.18 23.49
N THR A 23 -11.15 1.00 23.95
CA THR A 23 -10.03 0.12 24.24
C THR A 23 -9.08 0.10 23.04
N HIS A 24 -7.85 0.56 23.25
CA HIS A 24 -6.80 0.47 22.24
C HIS A 24 -6.54 -0.99 21.88
N MET A 25 -6.27 -1.25 20.59
CA MET A 25 -6.00 -2.60 20.14
C MET A 25 -4.62 -3.06 20.62
N LYS A 26 -4.59 -4.23 21.26
CA LYS A 26 -3.40 -5.03 21.49
C LYS A 26 -3.35 -6.10 20.40
N ILE A 27 -2.23 -6.16 19.68
CA ILE A 27 -2.03 -7.13 18.60
C ILE A 27 -0.98 -8.14 19.04
N ASP A 28 -1.41 -9.36 19.29
CA ASP A 28 -0.49 -10.46 19.53
C ASP A 28 -0.08 -11.10 18.21
N ARG A 29 1.24 -11.27 18.00
CA ARG A 29 1.77 -11.91 16.78
C ARG A 29 1.39 -13.40 16.78
N ARG A 30 0.93 -13.89 15.63
CA ARG A 30 0.57 -15.30 15.41
C ARG A 30 1.46 -15.97 14.38
N PHE A 31 1.77 -15.25 13.31
CA PHE A 31 2.46 -15.78 12.14
C PHE A 31 3.85 -15.18 11.97
N THR A 32 4.09 -14.03 12.57
CA THR A 32 5.32 -13.27 12.38
C THR A 32 6.12 -13.14 13.68
N THR A 33 7.41 -12.87 13.53
CA THR A 33 8.33 -12.64 14.66
C THR A 33 8.74 -11.18 14.66
N ALA A 34 8.82 -10.56 15.85
CA ALA A 34 9.30 -9.19 15.98
C ALA A 34 10.73 -9.04 15.42
N ASN A 35 10.96 -7.93 14.74
CA ASN A 35 12.26 -7.59 14.12
C ASN A 35 12.72 -8.55 12.99
N LYS A 36 11.80 -9.34 12.44
CA LYS A 36 12.04 -10.14 11.24
C LYS A 36 11.08 -9.71 10.15
N SER A 37 11.46 -9.89 8.88
CA SER A 37 10.56 -9.68 7.77
C SER A 37 9.40 -10.68 7.84
N PRO A 38 8.14 -10.25 7.61
CA PRO A 38 7.02 -11.18 7.52
C PRO A 38 7.15 -12.16 6.34
N TYR A 39 8.05 -11.87 5.41
CA TYR A 39 8.30 -12.68 4.23
C TYR A 39 9.42 -13.71 4.39
N ASP A 40 10.19 -13.68 5.48
CA ASP A 40 11.34 -14.58 5.70
C ASP A 40 10.94 -16.06 5.66
N ALA A 41 9.70 -16.39 6.01
CA ALA A 41 9.18 -17.76 5.98
C ALA A 41 8.43 -18.10 4.67
N ILE A 42 8.43 -17.19 3.68
CA ILE A 42 7.68 -17.34 2.43
C ILE A 42 8.68 -17.42 1.28
N GLU A 43 8.63 -18.50 0.55
CA GLU A 43 9.40 -18.65 -0.67
C GLU A 43 8.75 -17.84 -1.81
N PHE A 44 9.57 -17.13 -2.60
CA PHE A 44 9.14 -16.37 -3.77
C PHE A 44 9.74 -16.97 -5.04
N ARG A 45 9.02 -16.83 -6.15
CA ARG A 45 9.46 -17.23 -7.48
C ARG A 45 9.28 -16.09 -8.48
N LYS A 46 10.07 -16.12 -9.53
CA LYS A 46 9.81 -15.34 -10.73
C LYS A 46 8.68 -15.99 -11.53
N ALA A 47 7.75 -15.17 -11.99
CA ALA A 47 6.65 -15.61 -12.83
C ALA A 47 6.52 -14.71 -14.05
N VAL A 48 5.87 -15.21 -15.08
CA VAL A 48 5.46 -14.45 -16.26
C VAL A 48 3.94 -14.40 -16.27
N SER A 49 3.40 -13.23 -16.55
CA SER A 49 1.97 -13.06 -16.77
C SER A 49 1.72 -12.53 -18.17
N GLU A 50 0.87 -13.22 -18.93
CA GLU A 50 0.65 -12.95 -20.34
C GLU A 50 -0.83 -13.08 -20.72
N ILE A 51 -1.30 -12.19 -21.58
CA ILE A 51 -2.62 -12.29 -22.24
C ILE A 51 -2.39 -12.37 -23.75
N ARG A 52 -2.94 -13.39 -24.39
CA ARG A 52 -2.93 -13.56 -25.84
C ARG A 52 -4.34 -13.47 -26.43
N ASN A 53 -4.44 -12.90 -27.61
CA ASN A 53 -5.62 -13.01 -28.46
C ASN A 53 -5.76 -14.43 -29.05
N PRO A 54 -6.97 -14.80 -29.55
CA PRO A 54 -7.16 -16.08 -30.22
C PRO A 54 -6.22 -16.31 -31.43
N ASN A 55 -5.74 -15.23 -32.06
CA ASN A 55 -4.80 -15.29 -33.18
C ASN A 55 -3.32 -15.44 -32.72
N GLY A 56 -3.08 -15.58 -31.41
CA GLY A 56 -1.74 -15.74 -30.82
C GLY A 56 -0.99 -14.44 -30.54
N SER A 57 -1.50 -13.28 -30.95
CA SER A 57 -0.85 -11.99 -30.64
C SER A 57 -0.90 -11.67 -29.15
N ILE A 58 0.19 -11.15 -28.61
CA ILE A 58 0.30 -10.78 -27.20
C ILE A 58 -0.36 -9.41 -26.99
N VAL A 59 -1.34 -9.34 -26.08
CA VAL A 59 -2.02 -8.11 -25.66
C VAL A 59 -1.35 -7.50 -24.44
N PHE A 60 -0.89 -8.36 -23.55
CA PHE A 60 -0.22 -7.96 -22.32
C PHE A 60 0.86 -9.00 -21.99
N LYS A 61 2.02 -8.53 -21.58
CA LYS A 61 3.07 -9.37 -21.03
C LYS A 61 3.82 -8.62 -19.95
N LEU A 62 4.07 -9.29 -18.85
CA LEU A 62 4.91 -8.81 -17.77
C LEU A 62 5.78 -9.97 -17.32
N ASP A 63 7.07 -9.85 -17.57
CA ASP A 63 8.08 -10.82 -17.19
C ASP A 63 8.66 -10.49 -15.81
N ASP A 64 9.33 -11.44 -15.19
CA ASP A 64 10.10 -11.29 -13.96
C ASP A 64 9.33 -10.77 -12.75
N ILE A 65 8.02 -11.04 -12.67
CA ILE A 65 7.24 -10.67 -11.50
C ILE A 65 7.56 -11.56 -10.30
N ASP A 66 7.78 -10.93 -9.14
CA ASP A 66 8.00 -11.66 -7.90
C ASP A 66 6.67 -11.99 -7.22
N VAL A 67 6.37 -13.27 -7.06
CA VAL A 67 5.15 -13.76 -6.41
C VAL A 67 5.49 -14.89 -5.43
N PRO A 68 4.68 -15.09 -4.36
CA PRO A 68 4.87 -16.25 -3.48
C PRO A 68 4.80 -17.55 -4.27
N SER A 69 5.75 -18.47 -4.04
CA SER A 69 5.86 -19.73 -4.78
C SER A 69 4.60 -20.60 -4.68
N ALA A 70 3.90 -20.52 -3.55
CA ALA A 70 2.66 -21.26 -3.31
C ALA A 70 1.45 -20.75 -4.12
N TRP A 71 1.55 -19.55 -4.74
CA TRP A 71 0.44 -19.00 -5.52
C TRP A 71 0.29 -19.74 -6.86
N SER A 72 -0.97 -20.03 -7.21
CA SER A 72 -1.28 -20.56 -8.54
C SER A 72 -0.93 -19.54 -9.63
N GLN A 73 -0.74 -20.02 -10.87
CA GLN A 73 -0.52 -19.12 -12.01
C GLN A 73 -1.69 -18.15 -12.18
N VAL A 74 -2.93 -18.62 -12.01
CA VAL A 74 -4.14 -17.79 -12.09
C VAL A 74 -4.13 -16.68 -11.06
N ALA A 75 -3.74 -16.96 -9.81
CA ALA A 75 -3.65 -15.92 -8.78
C ALA A 75 -2.57 -14.88 -9.12
N SER A 76 -1.42 -15.33 -9.62
CA SER A 76 -0.33 -14.46 -10.07
C SER A 76 -0.76 -13.59 -11.25
N ASP A 77 -1.47 -14.15 -12.22
CA ASP A 77 -2.00 -13.44 -13.39
C ASP A 77 -3.02 -12.37 -12.98
N VAL A 78 -3.95 -12.71 -12.08
CA VAL A 78 -4.94 -11.75 -11.58
C VAL A 78 -4.25 -10.59 -10.87
N LEU A 79 -3.26 -10.85 -10.03
CA LEU A 79 -2.49 -9.82 -9.34
C LEU A 79 -1.78 -8.92 -10.37
N ALA A 80 -1.01 -9.52 -11.27
CA ALA A 80 -0.20 -8.79 -12.24
C ALA A 80 -1.04 -8.00 -13.24
N GLN A 81 -2.10 -8.60 -13.77
CA GLN A 81 -2.91 -7.99 -14.82
C GLN A 81 -3.86 -6.91 -14.31
N LYS A 82 -4.41 -7.11 -13.11
CA LYS A 82 -5.47 -6.23 -12.58
C LYS A 82 -5.00 -5.29 -11.48
N TYR A 83 -4.13 -5.72 -10.59
CA TYR A 83 -3.89 -5.03 -9.33
C TYR A 83 -2.52 -4.36 -9.22
N PHE A 84 -1.51 -4.79 -9.97
CA PHE A 84 -0.27 -4.03 -10.06
C PHE A 84 -0.51 -2.64 -10.63
N ARG A 85 0.03 -1.62 -9.98
CA ARG A 85 0.09 -0.28 -10.56
C ARG A 85 0.96 -0.34 -11.81
N LYS A 86 0.39 0.05 -12.97
CA LYS A 86 1.04 -0.15 -14.27
C LYS A 86 2.08 0.91 -14.60
N ALA A 87 1.92 2.12 -14.07
CA ALA A 87 2.78 3.24 -14.38
C ALA A 87 2.82 4.27 -13.24
N GLY A 88 3.83 5.13 -13.26
CA GLY A 88 3.97 6.23 -12.32
C GLY A 88 4.54 5.83 -10.96
N VAL A 89 5.00 4.58 -10.78
CA VAL A 89 5.73 4.15 -9.59
C VAL A 89 7.17 4.68 -9.69
N PRO A 90 7.61 5.56 -8.77
CA PRO A 90 8.95 6.12 -8.84
C PRO A 90 10.02 5.05 -8.60
N ALA A 91 11.08 5.05 -9.41
CA ALA A 91 12.22 4.13 -9.22
C ALA A 91 12.99 4.41 -7.92
N VAL A 92 12.98 5.65 -7.45
CA VAL A 92 13.64 6.05 -6.20
C VAL A 92 12.69 6.83 -5.32
N LEU A 93 12.56 6.37 -4.08
CA LEU A 93 11.68 6.93 -3.07
C LEU A 93 12.47 7.44 -1.86
N LYS A 94 11.93 8.45 -1.20
CA LYS A 94 12.41 8.90 0.11
C LYS A 94 11.28 8.94 1.11
N LYS A 95 11.60 8.64 2.38
CA LYS A 95 10.65 8.73 3.50
C LYS A 95 10.45 10.19 3.90
N VAL A 96 9.20 10.55 4.18
CA VAL A 96 8.82 11.86 4.74
C VAL A 96 8.63 11.70 6.23
N LYS A 97 9.51 12.36 7.02
CA LYS A 97 9.39 12.38 8.48
C LYS A 97 8.11 13.10 8.90
N GLU A 98 7.26 12.41 9.65
CA GLU A 98 6.00 12.93 10.17
C GLU A 98 6.03 12.93 11.71
N LYS A 99 5.67 14.09 12.31
CA LYS A 99 5.62 14.20 13.77
C LYS A 99 4.52 13.30 14.36
N GLY A 100 4.87 12.51 15.36
CA GLY A 100 3.94 11.60 16.04
C GLY A 100 3.60 10.32 15.26
N ILE A 101 4.27 10.07 14.15
CA ILE A 101 4.15 8.83 13.37
C ILE A 101 5.43 8.01 13.53
N PRO A 102 5.36 6.73 13.88
CA PRO A 102 6.52 5.82 13.89
C PRO A 102 7.23 5.79 12.54
N SER A 103 8.55 5.67 12.56
CA SER A 103 9.37 5.77 11.34
C SER A 103 9.03 4.73 10.28
N PHE A 104 8.64 3.52 10.66
CA PHE A 104 8.25 2.46 9.73
C PHE A 104 6.92 2.76 9.00
N LEU A 105 6.09 3.66 9.55
CA LEU A 105 4.84 4.13 8.93
C LEU A 105 4.98 5.44 8.16
N TRP A 106 6.17 6.05 8.09
CA TRP A 106 6.32 7.26 7.31
C TRP A 106 6.01 7.01 5.84
N ARG A 107 5.26 7.94 5.25
CA ARG A 107 4.95 7.93 3.82
C ARG A 107 6.23 8.02 3.00
N SER A 108 6.16 7.51 1.79
CA SER A 108 7.21 7.71 0.80
C SER A 108 6.74 8.67 -0.29
N VAL A 109 7.68 9.42 -0.86
CA VAL A 109 7.45 10.29 -2.01
C VAL A 109 8.60 10.12 -2.99
N PRO A 110 8.44 10.50 -4.27
CA PRO A 110 9.51 10.51 -5.23
C PRO A 110 10.73 11.28 -4.71
N ASP A 111 11.92 10.72 -4.82
CA ASP A 111 13.15 11.48 -4.61
C ASP A 111 13.56 12.16 -5.92
N GLU A 112 13.04 13.37 -6.15
CA GLU A 112 13.28 14.16 -7.35
C GLU A 112 14.76 14.34 -7.70
N LYS A 113 15.63 14.44 -6.66
CA LYS A 113 17.08 14.64 -6.88
C LYS A 113 17.75 13.35 -7.36
N ALA A 114 17.30 12.22 -6.86
CA ALA A 114 17.82 10.92 -7.26
C ALA A 114 17.25 10.50 -8.62
N LEU A 115 15.96 10.73 -8.86
CA LEU A 115 15.31 10.43 -10.13
C LEU A 115 15.94 11.16 -11.30
N LYS A 116 16.26 12.46 -11.16
CA LYS A 116 16.94 13.25 -12.20
C LYS A 116 18.32 12.72 -12.62
N LYS A 117 18.90 11.77 -11.89
CA LYS A 117 20.16 11.12 -12.25
C LYS A 117 19.96 9.86 -13.12
N LEU A 118 18.72 9.40 -13.23
CA LEU A 118 18.35 8.27 -14.06
C LEU A 118 17.90 8.74 -15.45
N PRO A 119 18.04 7.91 -16.48
CA PRO A 119 17.38 8.12 -17.77
C PRO A 119 15.89 8.39 -17.59
N GLU A 120 15.28 9.19 -18.44
CA GLU A 120 13.87 9.59 -18.28
C GLU A 120 12.91 8.41 -18.28
N ASP A 121 13.18 7.42 -19.11
CA ASP A 121 12.41 6.17 -19.24
C ASP A 121 12.59 5.19 -18.05
N GLU A 122 13.62 5.39 -17.23
CA GLU A 122 13.87 4.61 -16.02
C GLU A 122 13.37 5.28 -14.73
N GLN A 123 12.91 6.52 -14.78
CA GLN A 123 12.49 7.29 -13.59
C GLN A 123 11.20 6.76 -12.97
N PHE A 124 10.29 6.27 -13.80
CA PHE A 124 8.97 5.78 -13.36
C PHE A 124 8.62 4.49 -14.10
N GLY A 125 8.09 3.54 -13.35
CA GLY A 125 7.68 2.25 -13.88
C GLY A 125 6.34 1.78 -13.32
N GLY A 126 6.16 0.47 -13.28
CA GLY A 126 5.05 -0.22 -12.64
C GLY A 126 5.49 -1.01 -11.41
N GLU A 127 4.53 -1.59 -10.70
CA GLU A 127 4.80 -2.63 -9.70
C GLU A 127 5.18 -3.93 -10.42
N THR A 128 6.18 -4.64 -9.88
CA THR A 128 6.71 -5.89 -10.42
C THR A 128 6.76 -7.01 -9.37
N ALA A 129 6.53 -6.68 -8.11
CA ALA A 129 6.56 -7.63 -7.01
C ALA A 129 5.24 -7.61 -6.21
N ALA A 130 4.75 -8.78 -5.87
CA ALA A 130 3.57 -8.92 -5.02
C ALA A 130 3.74 -8.23 -3.67
N THR A 131 4.96 -8.25 -3.13
CA THR A 131 5.30 -7.57 -1.86
C THR A 131 5.02 -6.07 -1.91
N GLN A 132 5.21 -5.40 -3.05
CA GLN A 132 4.88 -3.98 -3.20
C GLN A 132 3.40 -3.72 -2.94
N VAL A 133 2.54 -4.60 -3.45
CA VAL A 133 1.09 -4.51 -3.25
C VAL A 133 0.73 -4.80 -1.78
N PHE A 134 1.29 -5.86 -1.20
CA PHE A 134 1.03 -6.20 0.20
C PHE A 134 1.50 -5.10 1.15
N ASP A 135 2.69 -4.56 0.90
CA ASP A 135 3.28 -3.50 1.71
C ASP A 135 2.47 -2.21 1.66
N ARG A 136 2.01 -1.77 0.47
CA ARG A 136 1.22 -0.55 0.38
C ARG A 136 -0.17 -0.68 1.00
N LEU A 137 -0.81 -1.83 0.86
CA LEU A 137 -2.11 -2.11 1.47
C LEU A 137 -1.99 -2.11 3.00
N ALA A 138 -1.18 -3.01 3.54
CA ALA A 138 -1.00 -3.17 4.98
C ALA A 138 -0.43 -1.91 5.63
N GLY A 139 0.50 -1.24 4.95
CA GLY A 139 1.12 0.00 5.42
C GLY A 139 0.13 1.15 5.50
N ALA A 140 -0.72 1.34 4.49
CA ALA A 140 -1.76 2.36 4.52
C ALA A 140 -2.78 2.09 5.65
N TRP A 141 -3.21 0.84 5.83
CA TRP A 141 -4.12 0.48 6.91
C TRP A 141 -3.51 0.71 8.30
N ALA A 142 -2.24 0.31 8.49
CA ALA A 142 -1.53 0.56 9.74
C ALA A 142 -1.31 2.06 10.01
N TYR A 143 -0.98 2.83 8.97
CA TYR A 143 -0.84 4.28 9.03
C TYR A 143 -2.16 4.97 9.42
N TRP A 144 -3.27 4.60 8.79
CA TRP A 144 -4.60 5.13 9.15
C TRP A 144 -5.00 4.72 10.56
N GLY A 145 -4.74 3.47 10.94
CA GLY A 145 -4.98 2.97 12.30
C GLY A 145 -4.20 3.74 13.35
N TRP A 146 -2.93 4.05 13.09
CA TRP A 146 -2.11 4.87 13.98
C TRP A 146 -2.67 6.28 14.10
N LYS A 147 -2.95 6.95 12.98
CA LYS A 147 -3.54 8.30 12.97
C LYS A 147 -4.93 8.35 13.59
N GLY A 148 -5.70 7.29 13.45
CA GLY A 148 -7.01 7.12 14.06
C GLY A 148 -6.98 6.80 15.56
N GLY A 149 -5.78 6.61 16.14
CA GLY A 149 -5.62 6.29 17.57
C GLY A 149 -6.04 4.88 17.95
N TYR A 150 -6.04 3.93 17.00
CA TYR A 150 -6.37 2.52 17.28
C TYR A 150 -5.25 1.81 18.03
N PHE A 151 -4.00 2.24 17.87
CA PHE A 151 -2.84 1.66 18.53
C PHE A 151 -2.28 2.66 19.54
N THR A 152 -1.91 2.20 20.76
CA THR A 152 -1.19 2.99 21.75
C THR A 152 0.31 2.79 21.69
N LYS A 153 0.73 1.61 21.25
CA LYS A 153 2.15 1.22 21.22
C LYS A 153 2.58 0.98 19.78
N GLU A 154 3.78 1.43 19.46
CA GLU A 154 4.40 1.15 18.18
C GLU A 154 4.49 -0.35 17.90
N ALA A 155 4.73 -1.16 18.94
CA ALA A 155 4.81 -2.61 18.82
C ALA A 155 3.50 -3.24 18.33
N ASP A 156 2.33 -2.72 18.74
CA ASP A 156 1.03 -3.22 18.27
C ASP A 156 0.78 -2.84 16.80
N ALA A 157 1.13 -1.60 16.43
CA ALA A 157 1.04 -1.15 15.04
C ALA A 157 1.99 -1.93 14.11
N GLN A 158 3.22 -2.20 14.58
CA GLN A 158 4.19 -3.01 13.84
C GLN A 158 3.72 -4.47 13.72
N ALA A 159 3.17 -5.04 14.79
CA ALA A 159 2.59 -6.38 14.75
C ALA A 159 1.46 -6.46 13.74
N TYR A 160 0.51 -5.50 13.77
CA TYR A 160 -0.57 -5.42 12.79
C TYR A 160 -0.04 -5.36 11.35
N TYR A 161 0.95 -4.49 11.10
CA TYR A 161 1.54 -4.32 9.77
C TYR A 161 2.18 -5.62 9.26
N ASP A 162 2.94 -6.29 10.11
CA ASP A 162 3.62 -7.54 9.76
C ASP A 162 2.63 -8.70 9.55
N GLU A 163 1.68 -8.89 10.46
CA GLU A 163 0.65 -9.92 10.36
C GLU A 163 -0.20 -9.75 9.09
N MET A 164 -0.62 -8.53 8.78
CA MET A 164 -1.40 -8.27 7.56
C MET A 164 -0.62 -8.56 6.28
N ARG A 165 0.67 -8.22 6.22
CA ARG A 165 1.53 -8.56 5.09
C ARG A 165 1.65 -10.06 4.90
N TYR A 166 1.88 -10.78 6.00
CA TYR A 166 1.94 -12.24 5.97
C TYR A 166 0.61 -12.86 5.49
N MET A 167 -0.50 -12.41 6.06
CA MET A 167 -1.82 -12.93 5.70
C MET A 167 -2.20 -12.66 4.23
N LEU A 168 -1.82 -11.51 3.68
CA LEU A 168 -2.01 -11.22 2.26
C LEU A 168 -1.14 -12.13 1.38
N ALA A 169 0.14 -12.28 1.73
CA ALA A 169 1.08 -13.10 0.97
C ALA A 169 0.73 -14.60 0.98
N THR A 170 0.14 -15.09 2.07
CA THR A 170 -0.29 -16.49 2.21
C THR A 170 -1.76 -16.74 1.83
N GLN A 171 -2.44 -15.73 1.29
CA GLN A 171 -3.87 -15.78 0.91
C GLN A 171 -4.84 -16.12 2.06
N MET A 172 -4.44 -15.85 3.31
CA MET A 172 -5.32 -15.97 4.47
C MET A 172 -6.36 -14.84 4.54
N ALA A 173 -6.03 -13.69 3.94
CA ALA A 173 -6.90 -12.54 3.83
C ALA A 173 -6.83 -11.96 2.42
N ALA A 174 -7.96 -11.52 1.91
CA ALA A 174 -8.06 -10.80 0.65
C ALA A 174 -9.13 -9.72 0.75
N PRO A 175 -8.77 -8.44 0.60
CA PRO A 175 -9.75 -7.37 0.55
C PRO A 175 -10.51 -7.39 -0.78
N ASN A 176 -11.64 -6.66 -0.84
CA ASN A 176 -12.37 -6.45 -2.09
C ASN A 176 -11.53 -5.72 -3.13
N SER A 177 -11.81 -5.95 -4.41
CA SER A 177 -11.10 -5.40 -5.57
C SER A 177 -10.78 -3.90 -5.48
N PRO A 178 -11.67 -3.00 -5.01
CA PRO A 178 -11.34 -1.58 -4.90
C PRO A 178 -10.12 -1.29 -4.01
N GLN A 179 -9.89 -2.07 -2.97
CA GLN A 179 -8.73 -1.91 -2.10
C GLN A 179 -7.43 -2.23 -2.84
N TRP A 180 -7.41 -3.30 -3.63
CA TRP A 180 -6.23 -3.71 -4.40
C TRP A 180 -5.76 -2.66 -5.40
N PHE A 181 -6.68 -1.90 -6.00
CA PHE A 181 -6.33 -0.92 -7.04
C PHE A 181 -5.61 0.31 -6.49
N ASN A 182 -6.16 0.93 -5.45
CA ASN A 182 -5.76 2.29 -5.09
C ASN A 182 -5.22 2.43 -3.66
N THR A 183 -5.54 1.49 -2.75
CA THR A 183 -5.11 1.62 -1.37
C THR A 183 -3.60 1.65 -1.25
N GLY A 184 -3.12 2.67 -0.60
CA GLY A 184 -1.72 2.84 -0.26
C GLY A 184 -0.85 3.47 -1.35
N LEU A 185 -1.35 3.80 -2.54
CA LEU A 185 -0.55 4.45 -3.59
C LEU A 185 0.03 5.78 -3.10
N HIS A 186 -0.77 6.62 -2.46
CA HIS A 186 -0.30 7.86 -1.85
C HIS A 186 0.71 7.60 -0.72
N TRP A 187 0.44 6.62 0.16
CA TRP A 187 1.33 6.30 1.28
C TRP A 187 2.67 5.72 0.82
N ALA A 188 2.64 4.81 -0.15
CA ALA A 188 3.83 4.10 -0.61
C ALA A 188 4.67 4.87 -1.63
N TYR A 189 4.02 5.65 -2.51
CA TYR A 189 4.64 6.24 -3.70
C TYR A 189 4.43 7.74 -3.85
N GLY A 190 3.55 8.36 -3.06
CA GLY A 190 3.14 9.76 -3.23
C GLY A 190 2.26 9.99 -4.46
N ILE A 191 1.56 8.95 -4.94
CA ILE A 191 0.63 9.03 -6.07
C ILE A 191 -0.75 9.42 -5.56
N ASP A 192 -1.31 10.50 -6.08
CA ASP A 192 -2.66 11.01 -5.82
C ASP A 192 -3.70 10.46 -6.80
#